data_b50b74c36c42e834da3cd6fd0026d078
#
_entry.id   b50b74c36c42e834da3cd6fd0026d078
#
_cell.length_a   1.000
_cell.length_b   1.000
_cell.length_c   1.000
_cell.angle_alpha   90.00
_cell.angle_beta   90.00
_cell.angle_gamma   90.00
#
_symmetry.space_group_name_H-M   'P 1'
#
loop_
_entity.id
_entity.type
_entity.pdbx_description
1 polymer ?
#
loop_
_entity_poly.entity_id
_entity_poly.type
_entity_poly.pdbx_seq_one_letter_code
_entity_poly.pdbx_strand_id
1 'polypeptide(L)'
;TWSNVGFGVFGKKFTNNWVIGYEAYLTNGFDDKIIANSENKTFLPASKENKDRFEESFNGSPLLTGKIALRNSKVGELGLSYMGGIYNKFKEDGLILDKKRRVNVFAVDFNTMLPKIKTYINGEWAWVTVDVPETYTEQFGQKQQGGFIDFVQPALKRSMFGFDKAVLN
;
A
#
# COMPACT_ATOMS: atom_id res chain seq x y z
N THR A 1 1.28 -3.90 -9.86
CA THR A 1 1.63 -4.69 -8.68
C THR A 1 3.04 -4.34 -8.23
N TRP A 2 3.28 -4.23 -6.95
CA TRP A 2 4.61 -4.04 -6.37
C TRP A 2 5.09 -5.37 -5.83
N SER A 3 6.27 -5.82 -6.27
CA SER A 3 6.85 -7.09 -5.86
C SER A 3 8.19 -6.85 -5.20
N ASN A 4 8.39 -7.43 -4.02
CA ASN A 4 9.62 -7.40 -3.26
C ASN A 4 9.97 -8.80 -2.77
N VAL A 5 11.23 -9.03 -2.45
CA VAL A 5 11.72 -10.29 -1.88
C VAL A 5 11.92 -10.10 -0.37
N GLY A 6 11.48 -11.05 0.41
CA GLY A 6 11.60 -10.99 1.86
C GLY A 6 10.87 -12.13 2.56
N PHE A 7 10.63 -11.96 3.82
CA PHE A 7 9.89 -12.90 4.65
C PHE A 7 8.86 -12.17 5.51
N GLY A 8 7.84 -12.90 5.93
CA GLY A 8 6.79 -12.32 6.74
C GLY A 8 6.03 -13.35 7.54
N VAL A 9 5.19 -12.84 8.41
CA VAL A 9 4.25 -13.60 9.23
C VAL A 9 2.85 -13.09 9.00
N PHE A 10 1.90 -13.99 8.97
CA PHE A 10 0.49 -13.66 8.85
C PHE A 10 -0.36 -14.65 9.64
N GLY A 11 -1.54 -14.23 10.00
CA GLY A 11 -2.46 -15.09 10.71
C GLY A 11 -3.85 -14.49 10.86
N LYS A 12 -4.75 -15.30 11.40
CA LYS A 12 -6.14 -14.90 11.69
C LYS A 12 -6.56 -15.43 13.07
N LYS A 13 -7.25 -14.58 13.82
CA LYS A 13 -7.91 -14.95 15.07
C LYS A 13 -9.41 -14.83 14.89
N PHE A 14 -10.13 -15.89 15.19
CA PHE A 14 -11.58 -15.97 15.14
C PHE A 14 -12.16 -15.74 16.54
N THR A 15 -13.11 -14.84 16.67
CA THR A 15 -13.79 -14.52 17.93
C THR A 15 -15.25 -14.25 17.65
N ASN A 16 -16.14 -15.18 17.99
CA ASN A 16 -17.58 -15.08 17.71
C ASN A 16 -17.86 -14.69 16.24
N ASN A 17 -18.38 -13.47 16.04
CA ASN A 17 -18.73 -12.94 14.73
C ASN A 17 -17.61 -12.11 14.09
N TRP A 18 -16.43 -12.02 14.71
CA TRP A 18 -15.32 -11.23 14.26
C TRP A 18 -14.12 -12.09 13.88
N VAL A 19 -13.43 -11.65 12.84
CA VAL A 19 -12.13 -12.19 12.44
C VAL A 19 -11.13 -11.05 12.46
N ILE A 20 -10.07 -11.23 13.23
CA ILE A 20 -8.92 -10.32 13.25
C ILE A 20 -7.85 -10.96 12.37
N GLY A 21 -7.52 -10.32 11.26
CA GLY A 21 -6.40 -10.68 10.39
C GLY A 21 -5.20 -9.81 10.70
N TYR A 22 -4.00 -10.37 10.60
CA TYR A 22 -2.76 -9.60 10.70
C TYR A 22 -1.72 -10.16 9.74
N GLU A 23 -0.88 -9.28 9.24
CA GLU A 23 0.28 -9.60 8.44
C GLU A 23 1.39 -8.58 8.65
N ALA A 24 2.63 -9.04 8.64
CA ALA A 24 3.82 -8.20 8.71
C ALA A 24 4.93 -8.82 7.88
N TYR A 25 5.61 -8.01 7.09
CA TYR A 25 6.67 -8.41 6.18
C TYR A 25 7.89 -7.52 6.34
N LEU A 26 9.05 -8.15 6.28
CA LEU A 26 10.34 -7.48 6.10
C LEU A 26 10.85 -7.89 4.72
N THR A 27 11.02 -6.90 3.85
CA THR A 27 11.45 -7.12 2.48
C THR A 27 12.67 -6.26 2.15
N ASN A 28 13.27 -6.50 1.00
CA ASN A 28 14.24 -5.56 0.44
C ASN A 28 13.60 -4.17 0.33
N GLY A 29 14.40 -3.14 0.61
CA GLY A 29 13.93 -1.77 0.82
C GLY A 29 13.57 -1.02 -0.46
N PHE A 30 13.26 0.23 -0.26
CA PHE A 30 13.20 1.23 -1.32
C PHE A 30 14.60 1.63 -1.77
N ASP A 31 14.67 2.32 -2.90
CA ASP A 31 15.85 2.97 -3.43
C ASP A 31 15.60 4.47 -3.65
N ASP A 32 16.63 5.20 -4.05
CA ASP A 32 16.58 6.64 -4.28
C ASP A 32 15.73 7.06 -5.50
N LYS A 33 15.27 6.09 -6.32
CA LYS A 33 14.36 6.36 -7.45
C LYS A 33 13.05 7.00 -7.02
N ILE A 34 12.70 6.92 -5.74
CA ILE A 34 11.57 7.68 -5.17
C ILE A 34 11.72 9.18 -5.44
N ILE A 35 12.95 9.68 -5.48
CA ILE A 35 13.28 11.09 -5.73
C ILE A 35 14.07 11.24 -7.02
N ALA A 36 15.13 10.44 -7.22
CA ALA A 36 16.01 10.50 -8.38
C ALA A 36 15.41 9.72 -9.58
N ASN A 37 14.30 10.23 -10.13
CA ASN A 37 13.57 9.62 -11.22
C ASN A 37 13.40 10.57 -12.42
N SER A 38 12.97 10.04 -13.55
CA SER A 38 12.76 10.80 -14.79
C SER A 38 11.65 11.84 -14.72
N GLU A 39 10.74 11.70 -13.74
CA GLU A 39 9.62 12.62 -13.55
C GLU A 39 10.01 13.89 -12.76
N ASN A 40 11.22 13.93 -12.21
CA ASN A 40 11.73 15.05 -11.37
C ASN A 40 10.76 15.45 -10.24
N LYS A 41 10.16 14.46 -9.56
CA LYS A 41 9.22 14.65 -8.46
C LYS A 41 9.30 13.48 -7.48
N THR A 42 8.74 13.65 -6.28
CA THR A 42 8.54 12.52 -5.37
C THR A 42 7.52 11.56 -5.97
N PHE A 43 7.98 10.37 -6.37
CA PHE A 43 7.16 9.37 -7.03
C PHE A 43 7.51 7.95 -6.57
N LEU A 44 6.79 7.44 -5.58
CA LEU A 44 7.04 6.12 -4.99
C LEU A 44 7.09 4.97 -6.03
N PRO A 45 6.19 4.94 -7.04
CA PRO A 45 6.22 3.88 -8.04
C PRO A 45 7.51 3.79 -8.86
N ALA A 46 8.32 4.86 -8.92
CA ALA A 46 9.59 4.86 -9.64
C ALA A 46 10.63 3.89 -9.04
N SER A 47 10.52 3.51 -7.78
CA SER A 47 11.40 2.48 -7.20
C SER A 47 11.23 1.10 -7.85
N LYS A 48 10.21 0.89 -8.69
CA LYS A 48 10.08 -0.31 -9.54
C LYS A 48 11.04 -0.32 -10.73
N GLU A 49 11.59 0.83 -11.09
CA GLU A 49 12.51 0.97 -12.24
C GLU A 49 13.89 0.37 -11.95
N ASN A 50 14.22 0.21 -10.67
CA ASN A 50 15.44 -0.49 -10.29
C ASN A 50 15.34 -1.97 -10.65
N LYS A 51 16.15 -2.42 -11.61
CA LYS A 51 16.18 -3.80 -12.10
C LYS A 51 16.85 -4.74 -11.10
N ASP A 52 17.81 -4.23 -10.35
CA ASP A 52 18.64 -5.01 -9.43
C ASP A 52 17.99 -5.21 -8.06
N ARG A 53 16.80 -4.65 -7.85
CA ARG A 53 16.05 -4.70 -6.56
C ARG A 53 15.78 -6.10 -6.01
N PHE A 54 15.87 -7.14 -6.84
CA PHE A 54 15.69 -8.54 -6.41
C PHE A 54 17.03 -9.21 -6.07
N GLU A 55 18.14 -8.66 -6.51
CA GLU A 55 19.47 -9.23 -6.35
C GLU A 55 20.21 -8.58 -5.20
N GLU A 56 20.08 -7.25 -5.05
CA GLU A 56 20.78 -6.49 -4.02
C GLU A 56 19.85 -5.55 -3.24
N SER A 57 20.18 -5.36 -1.97
CA SER A 57 19.57 -4.31 -1.15
C SER A 57 20.31 -3.00 -1.38
N PHE A 58 19.64 -1.99 -1.92
CA PHE A 58 20.21 -0.69 -2.29
C PHE A 58 20.97 0.00 -1.14
N ASN A 59 20.47 -0.10 0.08
CA ASN A 59 21.04 0.58 1.25
C ASN A 59 21.20 -0.32 2.49
N GLY A 60 21.00 -1.63 2.33
CA GLY A 60 21.08 -2.60 3.44
C GLY A 60 19.96 -2.46 4.49
N SER A 61 18.95 -1.62 4.23
CA SER A 61 17.85 -1.40 5.18
C SER A 61 16.56 -2.06 4.69
N PRO A 62 15.89 -2.86 5.55
CA PRO A 62 14.66 -3.50 5.14
C PRO A 62 13.49 -2.52 5.07
N LEU A 63 12.51 -2.87 4.26
CA LEU A 63 11.18 -2.28 4.23
C LEU A 63 10.27 -3.08 5.18
N LEU A 64 9.64 -2.39 6.11
CA LEU A 64 8.59 -2.97 6.95
C LEU A 64 7.23 -2.68 6.31
N THR A 65 6.44 -3.73 6.12
CA THR A 65 5.04 -3.61 5.68
C THR A 65 4.16 -4.44 6.61
N GLY A 66 3.00 -3.93 6.97
CA GLY A 66 2.05 -4.66 7.79
C GLY A 66 0.63 -4.19 7.61
N LYS A 67 -0.31 -5.09 7.89
CA LYS A 67 -1.73 -4.81 7.90
C LYS A 67 -2.40 -5.51 9.08
N ILE A 68 -3.37 -4.82 9.69
CA ILE A 68 -4.34 -5.41 10.63
C ILE A 68 -5.72 -5.15 10.04
N ALA A 69 -6.53 -6.20 9.96
CA ALA A 69 -7.89 -6.12 9.44
C ALA A 69 -8.88 -6.72 10.44
N LEU A 70 -10.00 -6.02 10.64
CA LEU A 70 -11.12 -6.46 11.45
C LEU A 70 -12.32 -6.71 10.54
N ARG A 71 -12.75 -7.94 10.44
CA ARG A 71 -13.86 -8.39 9.60
C ARG A 71 -15.03 -8.90 10.42
N ASN A 72 -16.22 -8.51 10.03
CA ASN A 72 -17.47 -9.07 10.51
C ASN A 72 -18.40 -9.38 9.32
N SER A 73 -19.00 -10.55 9.30
CA SER A 73 -19.84 -11.01 8.18
C SER A 73 -21.09 -10.14 7.91
N LYS A 74 -21.54 -9.36 8.91
CA LYS A 74 -22.72 -8.49 8.80
C LYS A 74 -22.37 -7.03 8.52
N VAL A 75 -21.18 -6.59 8.98
CA VAL A 75 -20.77 -5.18 8.93
C VAL A 75 -19.80 -4.94 7.77
N GLY A 76 -18.91 -5.89 7.48
CA GLY A 76 -17.85 -5.74 6.49
C GLY A 76 -16.45 -5.84 7.11
N GLU A 77 -15.49 -5.19 6.49
CA GLU A 77 -14.09 -5.21 6.91
C GLU A 77 -13.52 -3.80 6.98
N LEU A 78 -12.72 -3.55 8.01
CA LEU A 78 -11.90 -2.36 8.16
C LEU A 78 -10.43 -2.81 8.28
N GLY A 79 -9.56 -2.25 7.47
CA GLY A 79 -8.13 -2.50 7.46
C GLY A 79 -7.32 -1.25 7.80
N LEU A 80 -6.21 -1.46 8.50
CA LEU A 80 -5.18 -0.46 8.76
C LEU A 80 -3.86 -1.01 8.26
N SER A 81 -3.18 -0.28 7.38
CA SER A 81 -1.93 -0.69 6.76
C SER A 81 -0.83 0.32 7.02
N TYR A 82 0.38 -0.19 7.12
CA TYR A 82 1.59 0.60 7.23
C TYR A 82 2.68 0.03 6.32
N MET A 83 3.45 0.91 5.68
CA MET A 83 4.66 0.57 4.97
C MET A 83 5.70 1.66 5.22
N GLY A 84 6.94 1.28 5.55
CA GLY A 84 7.97 2.27 5.78
C GLY A 84 9.38 1.69 5.82
N GLY A 85 10.33 2.52 5.43
CA GLY A 85 11.74 2.17 5.40
C GLY A 85 12.64 3.36 5.05
N ILE A 86 13.94 3.10 5.01
CA ILE A 86 14.94 4.04 4.54
C ILE A 86 15.05 3.85 3.02
N TYR A 87 15.01 4.94 2.26
CA TYR A 87 15.05 4.86 0.82
C TYR A 87 16.36 5.34 0.18
N ASN A 88 17.13 6.19 0.89
CA ASN A 88 18.37 6.74 0.34
C ASN A 88 19.60 5.89 0.66
N LYS A 89 20.64 6.03 -0.15
CA LYS A 89 21.96 5.48 0.14
C LYS A 89 22.68 6.41 1.11
N PHE A 90 22.63 6.09 2.38
CA PHE A 90 23.17 6.94 3.46
C PHE A 90 24.61 6.58 3.82
N LYS A 91 25.14 5.41 3.37
CA LYS A 91 26.47 4.90 3.67
C LYS A 91 27.01 4.13 2.47
N GLU A 92 28.31 4.29 2.17
CA GLU A 92 29.04 3.54 1.15
C GLU A 92 30.48 3.31 1.63
N ASP A 93 30.98 2.08 1.52
CA ASP A 93 32.33 1.66 1.91
C ASP A 93 32.79 2.14 3.30
N GLY A 94 31.85 2.21 4.24
CA GLY A 94 32.09 2.69 5.60
C GLY A 94 31.94 4.20 5.79
N LEU A 95 31.86 4.98 4.73
CA LEU A 95 31.67 6.43 4.78
C LEU A 95 30.19 6.80 4.84
N ILE A 96 29.86 7.80 5.66
CA ILE A 96 28.51 8.36 5.74
C ILE A 96 28.35 9.39 4.63
N LEU A 97 27.42 9.13 3.69
CA LEU A 97 27.12 10.03 2.57
C LEU A 97 26.04 11.05 2.90
N ASP A 98 25.01 10.64 3.64
CA ASP A 98 23.87 11.46 4.02
C ASP A 98 23.21 10.94 5.31
N LYS A 99 22.30 11.69 5.88
CA LYS A 99 21.41 11.20 6.95
C LYS A 99 20.46 10.14 6.40
N LYS A 100 20.00 9.24 7.27
CA LYS A 100 18.97 8.26 6.91
C LYS A 100 17.65 8.96 6.61
N ARG A 101 17.18 8.88 5.37
CA ARG A 101 15.90 9.45 4.94
C ARG A 101 14.84 8.38 4.83
N ARG A 102 13.69 8.66 5.37
CA ARG A 102 12.59 7.70 5.48
C ARG A 102 11.42 8.04 4.56
N VAL A 103 10.75 6.99 4.13
CA VAL A 103 9.41 7.04 3.59
C VAL A 103 8.47 6.25 4.49
N ASN A 104 7.30 6.80 4.76
CA ASN A 104 6.25 6.13 5.52
C ASN A 104 4.93 6.29 4.77
N VAL A 105 4.17 5.22 4.71
CA VAL A 105 2.84 5.16 4.14
C VAL A 105 1.90 4.57 5.17
N PHE A 106 0.81 5.26 5.45
CA PHE A 106 -0.32 4.76 6.22
C PHE A 106 -1.52 4.68 5.31
N ALA A 107 -2.32 3.64 5.44
CA ALA A 107 -3.56 3.52 4.71
C ALA A 107 -4.66 2.94 5.60
N VAL A 108 -5.88 3.39 5.32
CA VAL A 108 -7.12 2.85 5.88
C VAL A 108 -7.94 2.34 4.72
N ASP A 109 -8.38 1.11 4.78
CA ASP A 109 -9.28 0.52 3.80
C ASP A 109 -10.54 -0.02 4.48
N PHE A 110 -11.64 0.02 3.76
CA PHE A 110 -12.89 -0.55 4.25
C PHE A 110 -13.68 -1.15 3.09
N ASN A 111 -14.42 -2.20 3.39
CA ASN A 111 -15.45 -2.72 2.51
C ASN A 111 -16.67 -3.14 3.33
N THR A 112 -17.83 -2.87 2.80
CA THR A 112 -19.11 -3.24 3.41
C THR A 112 -20.16 -3.49 2.35
N MET A 113 -21.20 -4.21 2.73
CA MET A 113 -22.40 -4.39 1.90
C MET A 113 -23.61 -3.93 2.67
N LEU A 114 -24.40 -3.05 2.09
CA LEU A 114 -25.68 -2.62 2.63
C LEU A 114 -26.75 -3.68 2.27
N PRO A 115 -27.24 -4.50 3.23
CA PRO A 115 -28.03 -5.70 2.90
C PRO A 115 -29.37 -5.38 2.23
N LYS A 116 -30.00 -4.26 2.60
CA LYS A 116 -31.33 -3.87 2.11
C LYS A 116 -31.33 -3.55 0.63
N ILE A 117 -30.33 -2.83 0.17
CA ILE A 117 -30.20 -2.36 -1.22
C ILE A 117 -29.13 -3.14 -2.00
N LYS A 118 -28.42 -4.05 -1.34
CA LYS A 118 -27.35 -4.88 -1.94
C LYS A 118 -26.23 -4.06 -2.58
N THR A 119 -26.01 -2.84 -2.10
CA THR A 119 -24.93 -1.99 -2.55
C THR A 119 -23.63 -2.39 -1.85
N TYR A 120 -22.58 -2.65 -2.62
CA TYR A 120 -21.23 -2.75 -2.12
C TYR A 120 -20.59 -1.38 -2.05
N ILE A 121 -19.93 -1.10 -0.94
CA ILE A 121 -19.14 0.10 -0.74
C ILE A 121 -17.74 -0.36 -0.38
N ASN A 122 -16.77 0.08 -1.13
CA ASN A 122 -15.37 -0.10 -0.78
C ASN A 122 -14.60 1.20 -0.93
N GLY A 123 -13.57 1.39 -0.15
CA GLY A 123 -12.76 2.58 -0.21
C GLY A 123 -11.43 2.40 0.47
N GLU A 124 -10.52 3.27 0.08
CA GLU A 124 -9.17 3.35 0.63
C GLU A 124 -8.72 4.79 0.68
N TRP A 125 -8.00 5.15 1.74
CA TRP A 125 -7.30 6.42 1.84
C TRP A 125 -5.90 6.21 2.37
N ALA A 126 -4.91 6.79 1.69
CA ALA A 126 -3.51 6.66 2.05
C ALA A 126 -2.87 8.04 2.31
N TRP A 127 -1.97 8.05 3.26
CA TRP A 127 -1.08 9.19 3.60
C TRP A 127 0.36 8.74 3.41
N VAL A 128 1.13 9.54 2.71
CA VAL A 128 2.55 9.29 2.43
C VAL A 128 3.36 10.45 2.98
N THR A 129 4.43 10.14 3.69
CA THR A 129 5.45 11.11 4.11
C THR A 129 6.81 10.67 3.63
N VAL A 130 7.56 11.57 3.03
CA VAL A 130 8.90 11.34 2.49
C VAL A 130 9.85 12.40 3.05
N ASP A 131 10.95 11.99 3.64
CA ASP A 131 12.02 12.90 4.08
C ASP A 131 12.86 13.33 2.87
N VAL A 132 12.44 14.39 2.20
CA VAL A 132 13.09 14.94 1.02
C VAL A 132 14.28 15.83 1.43
N PRO A 133 15.43 15.77 0.72
CA PRO A 133 16.53 16.70 0.96
C PRO A 133 16.12 18.17 0.78
N GLU A 134 16.62 19.05 1.63
CA GLU A 134 16.30 20.49 1.61
C GLU A 134 16.73 21.21 0.32
N THR A 135 17.65 20.61 -0.44
CA THR A 135 18.14 21.13 -1.72
C THR A 135 17.19 20.86 -2.89
N TYR A 136 16.15 20.06 -2.70
CA TYR A 136 15.18 19.73 -3.74
C TYR A 136 14.06 20.79 -3.81
N THR A 137 13.52 20.98 -5.00
CA THR A 137 12.47 21.97 -5.30
C THR A 137 11.10 21.53 -4.72
N GLU A 138 10.11 22.44 -4.76
CA GLU A 138 8.74 22.20 -4.31
C GLU A 138 8.03 21.03 -5.02
N GLN A 139 8.48 20.63 -6.21
CA GLN A 139 7.95 19.45 -6.92
C GLN A 139 8.18 18.14 -6.16
N PHE A 140 9.18 18.10 -5.29
CA PHE A 140 9.48 16.96 -4.43
C PHE A 140 8.65 17.03 -3.15
N GLY A 141 7.37 16.70 -3.26
CA GLY A 141 6.44 16.77 -2.15
C GLY A 141 6.83 15.83 -0.99
N GLN A 142 6.89 16.41 0.21
CA GLN A 142 7.17 15.68 1.45
C GLN A 142 5.94 14.95 1.99
N LYS A 143 4.74 15.43 1.68
CA LYS A 143 3.46 14.87 2.13
C LYS A 143 2.54 14.71 0.95
N GLN A 144 2.00 13.52 0.80
CA GLN A 144 1.04 13.19 -0.24
C GLN A 144 -0.11 12.43 0.40
N GLN A 145 -1.30 12.55 -0.15
CA GLN A 145 -2.45 11.76 0.26
C GLN A 145 -3.40 11.57 -0.90
N GLY A 146 -4.16 10.51 -0.85
CA GLY A 146 -5.17 10.21 -1.85
C GLY A 146 -5.93 8.95 -1.51
N GLY A 147 -7.05 8.77 -2.18
CA GLY A 147 -7.87 7.60 -2.01
C GLY A 147 -9.05 7.59 -2.96
N PHE A 148 -9.93 6.62 -2.77
CA PHE A 148 -11.14 6.45 -3.54
C PHE A 148 -12.26 5.86 -2.67
N ILE A 149 -13.48 6.02 -3.12
CA ILE A 149 -14.66 5.33 -2.60
C ILE A 149 -15.47 4.86 -3.80
N ASP A 150 -15.73 3.56 -3.88
CA ASP A 150 -16.52 2.92 -4.92
C ASP A 150 -17.86 2.48 -4.36
N PHE A 151 -18.91 2.74 -5.13
CA PHE A 151 -20.27 2.27 -4.90
C PHE A 151 -20.67 1.34 -6.03
N VAL A 152 -20.86 0.06 -5.71
CA VAL A 152 -21.26 -0.95 -6.69
C VAL A 152 -22.69 -1.37 -6.39
N GLN A 153 -23.63 -0.91 -7.22
CA GLN A 153 -25.05 -1.18 -7.08
C GLN A 153 -25.52 -2.14 -8.18
N PRO A 154 -25.99 -3.35 -7.84
CA PRO A 154 -26.65 -4.19 -8.83
C PRO A 154 -27.90 -3.51 -9.38
N ALA A 155 -27.85 -3.05 -10.63
CA ALA A 155 -28.94 -2.34 -11.28
C ALA A 155 -29.98 -3.30 -11.87
N LEU A 156 -29.55 -4.40 -12.47
CA LEU A 156 -30.40 -5.37 -13.12
C LEU A 156 -29.92 -6.80 -12.86
N LYS A 157 -30.86 -7.67 -12.46
CA LYS A 157 -30.66 -9.12 -12.42
C LYS A 157 -31.64 -9.77 -13.38
N ARG A 158 -31.18 -10.17 -14.55
CA ARG A 158 -32.02 -10.82 -15.55
C ARG A 158 -31.22 -11.86 -16.35
N SER A 159 -31.90 -12.91 -16.78
CA SER A 159 -31.33 -13.77 -17.79
C SER A 159 -31.14 -12.98 -19.09
N MET A 160 -29.91 -12.86 -19.58
CA MET A 160 -29.53 -12.11 -20.77
C MET A 160 -28.46 -12.86 -21.54
N PHE A 161 -28.56 -12.85 -22.87
CA PHE A 161 -27.55 -13.42 -23.79
C PHE A 161 -27.16 -14.89 -23.49
N GLY A 162 -28.12 -15.71 -23.01
CA GLY A 162 -27.87 -17.12 -22.68
C GLY A 162 -27.23 -17.37 -21.31
N PHE A 163 -27.06 -16.34 -20.47
CA PHE A 163 -26.62 -16.46 -19.09
C PHE A 163 -27.81 -16.40 -18.13
N ASP A 164 -28.01 -17.44 -17.33
CA ASP A 164 -29.17 -17.57 -16.43
C ASP A 164 -29.21 -16.54 -15.28
N LYS A 165 -28.10 -15.90 -14.95
CA LYS A 165 -27.98 -14.93 -13.84
C LYS A 165 -27.04 -13.78 -14.17
N ALA A 166 -27.26 -13.10 -15.28
CA ALA A 166 -26.50 -11.89 -15.58
C ALA A 166 -26.85 -10.77 -14.58
N VAL A 167 -25.85 -10.09 -14.06
CA VAL A 167 -26.01 -8.92 -13.19
C VAL A 167 -25.34 -7.75 -13.90
N LEU A 168 -26.09 -6.68 -14.11
CA LEU A 168 -25.57 -5.39 -14.55
C LEU A 168 -25.38 -4.51 -13.31
N ASN A 169 -24.18 -4.01 -13.14
CA ASN A 169 -23.80 -3.09 -12.05
C ASN A 169 -23.60 -1.68 -12.59
#